data_c2ec3a1bbac4e1b98393e634f53d060b
#
_entry.id   c2ec3a1bbac4e1b98393e634f53d060b
#
_cell.length_a   1.000
_cell.length_b   1.000
_cell.length_c   1.000
_cell.angle_alpha   90.00
_cell.angle_beta   90.00
_cell.angle_gamma   90.00
#
_symmetry.space_group_name_H-M   'P 1'
#
loop_
_entity.id
_entity.type
_entity.pdbx_description
1 polymer ?
#
loop_
_entity_poly.entity_id
_entity_poly.type
_entity_poly.pdbx_seq_one_letter_code
_entity_poly.pdbx_strand_id
1 'polypeptide(L)'
;MDSGDAIQLIVLLLLILLSAFFSSAETAMTTVNKIRIMSFADDGNKKAKTLLKIIENPGKLLSTILIGNNIVNLSASSLATTWTTRVLGNAFIGFITGVLTLLILLFGEITPKTLATLQAEKISLAYAPIIYPLTRLLTPVIFLVNLLSRGVLFLLHVDPDAKPNAMTEQELRTIVDVSHEDGVIESEERQMIYNVFDFGDSQAKDVMVPRIDMSLINVDATYDEVIQAFREDGYTRYPVYENSTDTIIGTLNMKDLILRDPEKTFSVRDFLRNPYFTYEYKGTADLLMEMKEYAVNLAIVLDLSLIHISEPTRLR
;
A
#
# COMPACT_ATOMS: atom_id res chain seq x y z
N MET A 1 6.03 -52.40 32.49
CA MET A 1 5.40 -51.60 31.42
C MET A 1 4.74 -52.59 30.46
N ASP A 2 3.43 -52.56 30.44
CA ASP A 2 2.65 -53.34 29.50
C ASP A 2 2.79 -52.77 28.08
N SER A 3 2.56 -53.61 27.05
CA SER A 3 2.56 -53.15 25.66
C SER A 3 1.64 -51.95 25.42
N GLY A 4 0.55 -51.86 26.21
CA GLY A 4 -0.36 -50.70 26.20
C GLY A 4 0.25 -49.39 26.72
N ASP A 5 1.17 -49.46 27.69
CA ASP A 5 1.85 -48.26 28.22
C ASP A 5 2.84 -47.68 27.22
N ALA A 6 3.56 -48.54 26.49
CA ALA A 6 4.47 -48.09 25.42
C ALA A 6 3.71 -47.39 24.27
N ILE A 7 2.54 -47.93 23.89
CA ILE A 7 1.69 -47.30 22.86
C ILE A 7 1.22 -45.92 23.32
N GLN A 8 0.79 -45.77 24.60
CA GLN A 8 0.34 -44.47 25.13
C GLN A 8 1.46 -43.41 25.14
N LEU A 9 2.70 -43.80 25.49
CA LEU A 9 3.85 -42.91 25.44
C LEU A 9 4.21 -42.50 23.99
N ILE A 10 4.12 -43.43 23.03
CA ILE A 10 4.31 -43.12 21.62
C ILE A 10 3.25 -42.13 21.11
N VAL A 11 1.98 -42.35 21.45
CA VAL A 11 0.90 -41.43 21.09
C VAL A 11 1.11 -40.05 21.75
N LEU A 12 1.57 -40.01 23.01
CA LEU A 12 1.90 -38.74 23.68
C LEU A 12 3.02 -37.98 22.96
N LEU A 13 4.06 -38.70 22.55
CA LEU A 13 5.15 -38.11 21.75
C LEU A 13 4.63 -37.55 20.40
N LEU A 14 3.77 -38.31 19.69
CA LEU A 14 3.13 -37.86 18.47
C LEU A 14 2.26 -36.62 18.68
N LEU A 15 1.54 -36.53 19.80
CA LEU A 15 0.75 -35.35 20.15
C LEU A 15 1.65 -34.12 20.38
N ILE A 16 2.79 -34.28 21.06
CA ILE A 16 3.76 -33.18 21.25
C ILE A 16 4.32 -32.70 19.89
N LEU A 17 4.66 -33.62 18.99
CA LEU A 17 5.12 -33.28 17.64
C LEU A 17 4.03 -32.57 16.82
N LEU A 18 2.77 -32.97 16.98
CA LEU A 18 1.63 -32.35 16.34
C LEU A 18 1.34 -30.95 16.91
N SER A 19 1.54 -30.75 18.21
CA SER A 19 1.51 -29.43 18.87
C SER A 19 2.59 -28.51 18.29
N ALA A 20 3.83 -29.03 18.13
CA ALA A 20 4.93 -28.31 17.47
C ALA A 20 4.60 -27.92 16.02
N PHE A 21 3.94 -28.80 15.27
CA PHE A 21 3.47 -28.51 13.91
C PHE A 21 2.47 -27.35 13.90
N PHE A 22 1.43 -27.38 14.74
CA PHE A 22 0.43 -26.30 14.78
C PHE A 22 1.03 -24.97 15.26
N SER A 23 1.86 -24.99 16.28
CA SER A 23 2.53 -23.79 16.82
C SER A 23 3.48 -23.16 15.82
N SER A 24 4.27 -23.98 15.10
CA SER A 24 5.13 -23.47 14.04
C SER A 24 4.35 -22.99 12.80
N ALA A 25 3.23 -23.67 12.46
CA ALA A 25 2.36 -23.23 11.37
C ALA A 25 1.72 -21.87 11.65
N GLU A 26 1.23 -21.65 12.88
CA GLU A 26 0.69 -20.36 13.31
C GLU A 26 1.70 -19.24 13.08
N THR A 27 2.89 -19.38 13.66
CA THR A 27 3.93 -18.35 13.59
C THR A 27 4.42 -18.13 12.16
N ALA A 28 4.73 -19.20 11.42
CA ALA A 28 5.22 -19.09 10.06
C ALA A 28 4.21 -18.39 9.14
N MET A 29 2.93 -18.77 9.19
CA MET A 29 1.91 -18.25 8.27
C MET A 29 1.44 -16.84 8.62
N THR A 30 1.63 -16.38 9.86
CA THR A 30 1.34 -15.00 10.26
C THR A 30 2.51 -14.06 10.05
N THR A 31 3.75 -14.57 10.10
CA THR A 31 4.96 -13.75 9.98
C THR A 31 5.46 -13.65 8.53
N VAL A 32 5.06 -14.57 7.66
CA VAL A 32 5.55 -14.62 6.27
C VAL A 32 5.23 -13.34 5.49
N ASN A 33 6.22 -12.85 4.73
CA ASN A 33 6.03 -11.70 3.86
C ASN A 33 5.11 -12.05 2.66
N LYS A 34 3.90 -11.50 2.68
CA LYS A 34 2.88 -11.76 1.66
C LYS A 34 3.34 -11.36 0.25
N ILE A 35 4.07 -10.25 0.11
CA ILE A 35 4.55 -9.77 -1.21
C ILE A 35 5.51 -10.79 -1.81
N ARG A 36 6.42 -11.34 -0.99
CA ARG A 36 7.37 -12.35 -1.45
C ARG A 36 6.70 -13.67 -1.83
N ILE A 37 5.65 -14.07 -1.11
CA ILE A 37 4.85 -15.24 -1.49
C ILE A 37 4.06 -15.00 -2.79
N MET A 38 3.59 -13.76 -3.04
CA MET A 38 3.00 -13.39 -4.33
C MET A 38 4.00 -13.57 -5.48
N SER A 39 5.24 -13.08 -5.35
CA SER A 39 6.29 -13.29 -6.35
C SER A 39 6.52 -14.77 -6.65
N PHE A 40 6.64 -15.63 -5.61
CA PHE A 40 6.77 -17.07 -5.83
C PHE A 40 5.56 -17.72 -6.51
N ALA A 41 4.36 -17.20 -6.27
CA ALA A 41 3.16 -17.69 -6.92
C ALA A 41 3.09 -17.29 -8.40
N ASP A 42 3.56 -16.09 -8.74
CA ASP A 42 3.69 -15.60 -10.13
C ASP A 42 4.74 -16.41 -10.91
N ASP A 43 5.85 -16.82 -10.25
CA ASP A 43 6.85 -17.75 -10.78
C ASP A 43 6.34 -19.19 -10.95
N GLY A 44 5.06 -19.44 -10.69
CA GLY A 44 4.42 -20.74 -10.92
C GLY A 44 4.47 -21.72 -9.74
N ASN A 45 4.97 -21.33 -8.58
CA ASN A 45 5.05 -22.21 -7.40
C ASN A 45 3.65 -22.57 -6.87
N LYS A 46 3.27 -23.86 -7.02
CA LYS A 46 1.96 -24.37 -6.58
C LYS A 46 1.72 -24.25 -5.06
N LYS A 47 2.77 -24.40 -4.25
CA LYS A 47 2.66 -24.28 -2.78
C LYS A 47 2.43 -22.82 -2.37
N ALA A 48 3.06 -21.87 -3.05
CA ALA A 48 2.84 -20.43 -2.84
C ALA A 48 1.40 -20.03 -3.22
N LYS A 49 0.87 -20.53 -4.35
CA LYS A 49 -0.53 -20.33 -4.74
C LYS A 49 -1.51 -20.89 -3.70
N THR A 50 -1.19 -22.03 -3.11
CA THR A 50 -2.02 -22.61 -2.03
C THR A 50 -1.92 -21.78 -0.76
N LEU A 51 -0.73 -21.32 -0.41
CA LEU A 51 -0.49 -20.47 0.77
C LEU A 51 -1.23 -19.15 0.69
N LEU A 52 -1.21 -18.48 -0.48
CA LEU A 52 -1.97 -17.24 -0.70
C LEU A 52 -3.46 -17.42 -0.41
N LYS A 53 -4.08 -18.51 -0.91
CA LYS A 53 -5.51 -18.82 -0.65
C LYS A 53 -5.82 -19.00 0.84
N ILE A 54 -4.83 -19.43 1.63
CA ILE A 54 -4.99 -19.57 3.08
C ILE A 54 -4.88 -18.21 3.77
N ILE A 55 -3.86 -17.41 3.38
CA ILE A 55 -3.57 -16.10 3.98
C ILE A 55 -4.63 -15.04 3.62
N GLU A 56 -5.35 -15.20 2.50
CA GLU A 56 -6.46 -14.34 2.13
C GLU A 56 -7.61 -14.33 3.16
N ASN A 57 -7.71 -15.38 3.97
CA ASN A 57 -8.69 -15.51 5.04
C ASN A 57 -8.01 -15.73 6.40
N PRO A 58 -7.38 -14.70 7.00
CA PRO A 58 -6.58 -14.84 8.23
C PRO A 58 -7.41 -15.39 9.41
N GLY A 59 -8.65 -14.95 9.56
CA GLY A 59 -9.54 -15.44 10.62
C GLY A 59 -9.81 -16.94 10.51
N LYS A 60 -10.00 -17.44 9.29
CA LYS A 60 -10.23 -18.88 9.04
C LYS A 60 -8.95 -19.70 9.25
N LEU A 61 -7.81 -19.16 8.86
CA LEU A 61 -6.49 -19.76 9.08
C LEU A 61 -6.22 -19.90 10.58
N LEU A 62 -6.29 -18.78 11.31
CA LEU A 62 -6.03 -18.76 12.76
C LEU A 62 -6.99 -19.68 13.53
N SER A 63 -8.29 -19.65 13.21
CA SER A 63 -9.26 -20.56 13.82
C SER A 63 -8.91 -22.03 13.56
N THR A 64 -8.49 -22.38 12.34
CA THR A 64 -8.08 -23.75 12.00
C THR A 64 -6.93 -24.23 12.88
N ILE A 65 -5.88 -23.42 12.95
CA ILE A 65 -4.65 -23.76 13.68
C ILE A 65 -4.93 -23.80 15.19
N LEU A 66 -5.67 -22.81 15.70
CA LEU A 66 -6.02 -22.72 17.13
C LEU A 66 -6.87 -23.91 17.60
N ILE A 67 -7.90 -24.29 16.82
CA ILE A 67 -8.72 -25.47 17.12
C ILE A 67 -7.86 -26.73 17.10
N GLY A 68 -7.02 -26.90 16.06
CA GLY A 68 -6.13 -28.07 15.95
C GLY A 68 -5.16 -28.16 17.12
N ASN A 69 -4.49 -27.06 17.47
CA ASN A 69 -3.54 -27.00 18.58
C ASN A 69 -4.20 -27.31 19.93
N ASN A 70 -5.39 -26.73 20.19
CA ASN A 70 -6.12 -26.99 21.44
C ASN A 70 -6.58 -28.45 21.55
N ILE A 71 -7.11 -29.06 20.47
CA ILE A 71 -7.47 -30.48 20.48
C ILE A 71 -6.26 -31.35 20.83
N VAL A 72 -5.12 -31.08 20.21
CA VAL A 72 -3.88 -31.83 20.45
C VAL A 72 -3.40 -31.68 21.88
N ASN A 73 -3.34 -30.46 22.42
CA ASN A 73 -2.83 -30.18 23.75
C ASN A 73 -3.76 -30.76 24.84
N LEU A 74 -5.08 -30.66 24.68
CA LEU A 74 -6.05 -31.25 25.58
C LEU A 74 -5.99 -32.79 25.54
N SER A 75 -5.83 -33.38 24.35
CA SER A 75 -5.66 -34.82 24.18
C SER A 75 -4.38 -35.34 24.87
N ALA A 76 -3.26 -34.59 24.69
CA ALA A 76 -2.00 -34.91 25.34
C ALA A 76 -2.12 -34.89 26.88
N SER A 77 -2.74 -33.84 27.40
CA SER A 77 -2.97 -33.70 28.87
C SER A 77 -3.86 -34.80 29.42
N SER A 78 -4.97 -35.11 28.73
CA SER A 78 -5.90 -36.17 29.14
C SER A 78 -5.24 -37.57 29.12
N LEU A 79 -4.48 -37.84 28.05
CA LEU A 79 -3.76 -39.11 27.89
C LEU A 79 -2.69 -39.27 28.99
N ALA A 80 -1.91 -38.22 29.29
CA ALA A 80 -0.89 -38.22 30.32
C ALA A 80 -1.51 -38.43 31.71
N THR A 81 -2.63 -37.76 31.99
CA THR A 81 -3.35 -37.95 33.27
C THR A 81 -3.83 -39.37 33.42
N THR A 82 -4.46 -39.95 32.41
CA THR A 82 -4.96 -41.33 32.41
C THR A 82 -3.82 -42.33 32.58
N TRP A 83 -2.71 -42.17 31.89
CA TRP A 83 -1.53 -43.01 32.00
C TRP A 83 -0.92 -42.92 33.42
N THR A 84 -0.74 -41.70 33.95
CA THR A 84 -0.19 -41.45 35.28
C THR A 84 -1.03 -42.09 36.35
N THR A 85 -2.36 -41.92 36.31
CA THR A 85 -3.29 -42.51 37.28
C THR A 85 -3.17 -44.02 37.32
N ARG A 86 -3.03 -44.63 36.14
CA ARG A 86 -2.95 -46.10 36.02
C ARG A 86 -1.61 -46.67 36.46
N VAL A 87 -0.49 -46.01 36.13
CA VAL A 87 0.87 -46.54 36.30
C VAL A 87 1.52 -46.07 37.59
N LEU A 88 1.34 -44.81 37.99
CA LEU A 88 2.03 -44.19 39.12
C LEU A 88 1.09 -43.87 40.29
N GLY A 89 -0.23 -43.90 40.05
CA GLY A 89 -1.22 -43.54 41.05
C GLY A 89 -1.53 -42.03 41.11
N ASN A 90 -2.62 -41.68 41.82
CA ASN A 90 -3.16 -40.33 41.84
C ASN A 90 -2.21 -39.28 42.46
N ALA A 91 -1.30 -39.68 43.35
CA ALA A 91 -0.37 -38.76 44.01
C ALA A 91 0.61 -38.08 43.03
N PHE A 92 0.89 -38.69 41.89
CA PHE A 92 1.85 -38.19 40.91
C PHE A 92 1.23 -37.36 39.79
N ILE A 93 -0.11 -37.22 39.71
CA ILE A 93 -0.80 -36.51 38.63
C ILE A 93 -0.27 -35.08 38.52
N GLY A 94 -0.19 -34.33 39.61
CA GLY A 94 0.27 -32.93 39.58
C GLY A 94 1.71 -32.79 39.09
N PHE A 95 2.61 -33.68 39.53
CA PHE A 95 4.01 -33.68 39.12
C PHE A 95 4.16 -33.99 37.64
N ILE A 96 3.53 -35.06 37.15
CA ILE A 96 3.59 -35.46 35.71
C ILE A 96 2.93 -34.42 34.83
N THR A 97 1.81 -33.83 35.26
CA THR A 97 1.19 -32.71 34.50
C THR A 97 2.13 -31.52 34.42
N GLY A 98 2.85 -31.19 35.51
CA GLY A 98 3.87 -30.12 35.46
C GLY A 98 5.01 -30.41 34.50
N VAL A 99 5.55 -31.62 34.52
CA VAL A 99 6.59 -32.08 33.59
C VAL A 99 6.09 -32.04 32.15
N LEU A 100 4.88 -32.55 31.88
CA LEU A 100 4.27 -32.53 30.56
C LEU A 100 4.07 -31.09 30.05
N THR A 101 3.60 -30.21 30.93
CA THR A 101 3.44 -28.78 30.58
C THR A 101 4.78 -28.16 30.13
N LEU A 102 5.87 -28.44 30.87
CA LEU A 102 7.20 -27.98 30.47
C LEU A 102 7.67 -28.57 29.13
N LEU A 103 7.40 -29.85 28.88
CA LEU A 103 7.73 -30.50 27.61
C LEU A 103 6.93 -29.90 26.43
N ILE A 104 5.63 -29.67 26.61
CA ILE A 104 4.78 -29.05 25.61
C ILE A 104 5.24 -27.61 25.37
N LEU A 105 5.49 -26.83 26.41
CA LEU A 105 5.98 -25.46 26.27
C LEU A 105 7.32 -25.41 25.52
N LEU A 106 8.29 -26.25 25.87
CA LEU A 106 9.62 -26.22 25.29
C LEU A 106 9.62 -26.78 23.86
N PHE A 107 9.10 -28.00 23.68
CA PHE A 107 9.19 -28.73 22.39
C PHE A 107 7.96 -28.57 21.51
N GLY A 108 6.79 -28.31 22.07
CA GLY A 108 5.54 -28.12 21.34
C GLY A 108 5.23 -26.66 20.97
N GLU A 109 5.81 -25.69 21.69
CA GLU A 109 5.42 -24.31 21.51
C GLU A 109 6.60 -23.35 21.31
N ILE A 110 7.49 -23.15 22.28
CA ILE A 110 8.50 -22.08 22.24
C ILE A 110 9.54 -22.35 21.12
N THR A 111 10.16 -23.52 21.13
CA THR A 111 11.20 -23.86 20.14
C THR A 111 10.65 -23.89 18.70
N PRO A 112 9.48 -24.52 18.42
CA PRO A 112 8.89 -24.50 17.08
C PRO A 112 8.50 -23.10 16.61
N LYS A 113 7.95 -22.23 17.48
CA LYS A 113 7.63 -20.84 17.15
C LYS A 113 8.87 -20.02 16.83
N THR A 114 9.93 -20.18 17.62
CA THR A 114 11.22 -19.50 17.36
C THR A 114 11.81 -19.92 16.00
N LEU A 115 11.83 -21.22 15.71
CA LEU A 115 12.28 -21.73 14.42
C LEU A 115 11.42 -21.21 13.27
N ALA A 116 10.10 -21.14 13.48
CA ALA A 116 9.15 -20.64 12.49
C ALA A 116 9.30 -19.16 12.19
N THR A 117 9.67 -18.33 13.17
CA THR A 117 10.02 -16.93 12.96
C THR A 117 11.25 -16.77 12.07
N LEU A 118 12.30 -17.58 12.32
CA LEU A 118 13.55 -17.53 11.55
C LEU A 118 13.41 -18.08 10.13
N GLN A 119 12.50 -19.04 9.90
CA GLN A 119 12.34 -19.73 8.62
C GLN A 119 10.88 -19.68 8.11
N ALA A 120 10.19 -18.55 8.30
CA ALA A 120 8.76 -18.41 8.02
C ALA A 120 8.37 -18.85 6.61
N GLU A 121 9.14 -18.46 5.58
CA GLU A 121 8.86 -18.80 4.18
C GLU A 121 8.93 -20.30 3.92
N LYS A 122 10.00 -20.96 4.36
CA LYS A 122 10.18 -22.40 4.11
C LYS A 122 9.10 -23.23 4.81
N ILE A 123 8.80 -22.88 6.06
CA ILE A 123 7.84 -23.61 6.88
C ILE A 123 6.42 -23.37 6.37
N SER A 124 6.03 -22.13 6.06
CA SER A 124 4.71 -21.83 5.54
C SER A 124 4.44 -22.49 4.18
N LEU A 125 5.43 -22.50 3.26
CA LEU A 125 5.32 -23.20 1.99
C LEU A 125 5.25 -24.73 2.14
N ALA A 126 5.95 -25.30 3.13
CA ALA A 126 5.91 -26.73 3.39
C ALA A 126 4.57 -27.16 3.99
N TYR A 127 3.99 -26.34 4.87
CA TYR A 127 2.77 -26.65 5.61
C TYR A 127 1.48 -26.28 4.87
N ALA A 128 1.51 -25.37 3.93
CA ALA A 128 0.34 -24.94 3.17
C ALA A 128 -0.47 -26.09 2.55
N PRO A 129 0.14 -27.13 1.93
CA PRO A 129 -0.61 -28.28 1.39
C PRO A 129 -1.33 -29.11 2.45
N ILE A 130 -0.91 -29.04 3.72
CA ILE A 130 -1.49 -29.80 4.84
C ILE A 130 -2.58 -28.93 5.49
N ILE A 131 -2.32 -27.66 5.74
CA ILE A 131 -3.26 -26.74 6.41
C ILE A 131 -4.47 -26.46 5.51
N TYR A 132 -4.30 -26.37 4.21
CA TYR A 132 -5.41 -26.08 3.29
C TYR A 132 -6.55 -27.08 3.35
N PRO A 133 -6.34 -28.41 3.19
CA PRO A 133 -7.42 -29.39 3.35
C PRO A 133 -7.96 -29.44 4.77
N LEU A 134 -7.10 -29.25 5.80
CA LEU A 134 -7.53 -29.20 7.20
C LEU A 134 -8.49 -28.03 7.44
N THR A 135 -8.21 -26.86 6.88
CA THR A 135 -9.10 -25.69 6.95
C THR A 135 -10.47 -25.98 6.31
N ARG A 136 -10.49 -26.74 5.19
CA ARG A 136 -11.75 -27.16 4.58
C ARG A 136 -12.52 -28.14 5.46
N LEU A 137 -11.83 -29.10 6.04
CA LEU A 137 -12.44 -30.08 6.93
C LEU A 137 -13.03 -29.43 8.19
N LEU A 138 -12.32 -28.48 8.78
CA LEU A 138 -12.76 -27.76 9.98
C LEU A 138 -13.73 -26.60 9.72
N THR A 139 -14.05 -26.30 8.44
CA THR A 139 -14.97 -25.21 8.07
C THR A 139 -16.29 -25.23 8.86
N PRO A 140 -17.01 -26.36 9.03
CA PRO A 140 -18.28 -26.36 9.80
C PRO A 140 -18.05 -26.00 11.28
N VAL A 141 -16.95 -26.45 11.88
CA VAL A 141 -16.61 -26.13 13.28
C VAL A 141 -16.25 -24.66 13.40
N ILE A 142 -15.43 -24.14 12.48
CA ILE A 142 -15.04 -22.73 12.40
C ILE A 142 -16.28 -21.84 12.26
N PHE A 143 -17.24 -22.23 11.42
CA PHE A 143 -18.48 -21.49 11.26
C PHE A 143 -19.26 -21.37 12.59
N LEU A 144 -19.37 -22.48 13.34
CA LEU A 144 -20.03 -22.46 14.63
C LEU A 144 -19.30 -21.57 15.63
N VAL A 145 -17.98 -21.68 15.72
CA VAL A 145 -17.15 -20.86 16.63
C VAL A 145 -17.26 -19.38 16.26
N ASN A 146 -17.20 -19.04 14.97
CA ASN A 146 -17.35 -17.65 14.51
C ASN A 146 -18.75 -17.09 14.78
N LEU A 147 -19.80 -17.92 14.66
CA LEU A 147 -21.16 -17.51 15.00
C LEU A 147 -21.28 -17.14 16.49
N LEU A 148 -20.70 -17.96 17.37
CA LEU A 148 -20.67 -17.68 18.80
C LEU A 148 -19.83 -16.44 19.13
N SER A 149 -18.66 -16.31 18.49
CA SER A 149 -17.77 -15.15 18.63
C SER A 149 -18.45 -13.84 18.21
N ARG A 150 -19.19 -13.84 17.06
CA ARG A 150 -19.98 -12.68 16.63
C ARG A 150 -21.05 -12.29 17.64
N GLY A 151 -21.68 -13.28 18.31
CA GLY A 151 -22.62 -13.01 19.41
C GLY A 151 -21.95 -12.27 20.58
N VAL A 152 -20.75 -12.68 20.96
CA VAL A 152 -19.96 -11.99 22.00
C VAL A 152 -19.54 -10.59 21.57
N LEU A 153 -19.04 -10.42 20.35
CA LEU A 153 -18.63 -9.11 19.81
C LEU A 153 -19.81 -8.14 19.71
N PHE A 154 -20.99 -8.65 19.32
CA PHE A 154 -22.22 -7.85 19.31
C PHE A 154 -22.57 -7.35 20.72
N LEU A 155 -22.42 -8.19 21.75
CA LEU A 155 -22.65 -7.79 23.15
C LEU A 155 -21.64 -6.72 23.62
N LEU A 156 -20.40 -6.76 23.07
CA LEU A 156 -19.35 -5.79 23.36
C LEU A 156 -19.41 -4.52 22.47
N HIS A 157 -20.41 -4.41 21.59
CA HIS A 157 -20.57 -3.29 20.63
C HIS A 157 -19.36 -3.11 19.69
N VAL A 158 -18.68 -4.18 19.33
CA VAL A 158 -17.56 -4.18 18.38
C VAL A 158 -18.07 -4.68 17.02
N ASP A 159 -17.86 -3.88 15.97
CA ASP A 159 -18.18 -4.28 14.60
C ASP A 159 -17.06 -5.19 14.03
N PRO A 160 -17.33 -6.49 13.82
CA PRO A 160 -16.33 -7.42 13.30
C PRO A 160 -16.02 -7.23 11.81
N ASP A 161 -16.86 -6.51 11.07
CA ASP A 161 -16.72 -6.26 9.64
C ASP A 161 -16.09 -4.88 9.37
N ALA A 162 -15.72 -4.12 10.41
CA ALA A 162 -14.95 -2.89 10.27
C ALA A 162 -13.65 -3.19 9.50
N LYS A 163 -13.57 -2.70 8.27
CA LYS A 163 -12.36 -2.85 7.44
C LYS A 163 -11.20 -2.13 8.14
N PRO A 164 -10.03 -2.76 8.28
CA PRO A 164 -8.85 -2.01 8.65
C PRO A 164 -8.68 -0.87 7.65
N ASN A 165 -8.38 0.32 8.15
CA ASN A 165 -8.25 1.53 7.33
C ASN A 165 -7.39 1.23 6.12
N ALA A 166 -7.82 1.71 4.95
CA ALA A 166 -6.97 1.66 3.76
C ALA A 166 -5.64 2.34 4.09
N MET A 167 -4.55 1.80 3.57
CA MET A 167 -3.21 2.38 3.76
C MET A 167 -3.25 3.87 3.46
N THR A 168 -2.81 4.67 4.40
CA THR A 168 -2.75 6.12 4.27
C THR A 168 -1.50 6.54 3.50
N GLU A 169 -1.51 7.74 2.92
CA GLU A 169 -0.30 8.30 2.29
C GLU A 169 0.85 8.40 3.28
N GLN A 170 0.56 8.74 4.54
CA GLN A 170 1.58 8.81 5.59
C GLN A 170 2.24 7.44 5.84
N GLU A 171 1.48 6.35 5.78
CA GLU A 171 2.03 4.99 5.89
C GLU A 171 2.90 4.64 4.67
N LEU A 172 2.51 5.08 3.45
CA LEU A 172 3.33 4.92 2.25
C LEU A 172 4.65 5.70 2.36
N ARG A 173 4.61 6.96 2.81
CA ARG A 173 5.82 7.76 3.06
C ARG A 173 6.74 7.07 4.06
N THR A 174 6.20 6.52 5.15
CA THR A 174 6.97 5.75 6.15
C THR A 174 7.62 4.51 5.54
N ILE A 175 6.93 3.78 4.66
CA ILE A 175 7.50 2.61 3.95
C ILE A 175 8.68 3.04 3.08
N VAL A 176 8.56 4.16 2.37
CA VAL A 176 9.64 4.72 1.54
C VAL A 176 10.84 5.10 2.39
N ASP A 177 10.63 5.73 3.57
CA ASP A 177 11.69 6.08 4.50
C ASP A 177 12.43 4.84 5.02
N VAL A 178 11.71 3.84 5.50
CA VAL A 178 12.30 2.56 5.96
C VAL A 178 13.06 1.87 4.83
N SER A 179 12.51 1.87 3.61
CA SER A 179 13.19 1.27 2.45
C SER A 179 14.50 1.99 2.10
N HIS A 180 14.56 3.31 2.33
CA HIS A 180 15.78 4.08 2.18
C HIS A 180 16.79 3.76 3.29
N GLU A 181 16.35 3.70 4.56
CA GLU A 181 17.22 3.33 5.70
C GLU A 181 17.80 1.93 5.53
N ASP A 182 17.03 0.99 5.00
CA ASP A 182 17.48 -0.38 4.67
C ASP A 182 18.38 -0.46 3.41
N GLY A 183 18.62 0.67 2.72
CA GLY A 183 19.46 0.74 1.52
C GLY A 183 18.82 0.11 0.25
N VAL A 184 17.49 -0.07 0.23
CA VAL A 184 16.75 -0.62 -0.90
C VAL A 184 16.52 0.45 -1.97
N ILE A 185 16.34 1.71 -1.58
CA ILE A 185 16.16 2.86 -2.46
C ILE A 185 17.19 3.95 -2.13
N GLU A 186 17.66 4.66 -3.16
CA GLU A 186 18.63 5.74 -3.02
C GLU A 186 17.95 7.05 -2.57
N SER A 187 18.75 8.01 -2.07
CA SER A 187 18.24 9.32 -1.61
C SER A 187 17.52 10.09 -2.71
N GLU A 188 18.01 10.02 -3.94
CA GLU A 188 17.42 10.69 -5.10
C GLU A 188 16.08 10.06 -5.48
N GLU A 189 16.00 8.74 -5.44
CA GLU A 189 14.76 8.00 -5.71
C GLU A 189 13.68 8.29 -4.66
N ARG A 190 14.09 8.31 -3.38
CA ARG A 190 13.22 8.73 -2.29
C ARG A 190 12.64 10.11 -2.54
N GLN A 191 13.49 11.09 -2.90
CA GLN A 191 13.05 12.45 -3.18
C GLN A 191 12.09 12.52 -4.37
N MET A 192 12.31 11.73 -5.42
CA MET A 192 11.39 11.65 -6.56
C MET A 192 10.01 11.13 -6.14
N ILE A 193 9.96 10.10 -5.30
CA ILE A 193 8.69 9.55 -4.79
C ILE A 193 7.93 10.62 -3.98
N TYR A 194 8.62 11.35 -3.11
CA TYR A 194 8.02 12.46 -2.35
C TYR A 194 7.48 13.55 -3.26
N ASN A 195 8.26 13.95 -4.27
CA ASN A 195 7.81 14.96 -5.25
C ASN A 195 6.56 14.51 -6.02
N VAL A 196 6.38 13.20 -6.26
CA VAL A 196 5.15 12.66 -6.88
C VAL A 196 3.94 12.80 -5.96
N PHE A 197 4.10 12.55 -4.67
CA PHE A 197 3.02 12.76 -3.69
C PHE A 197 2.65 14.25 -3.60
N ASP A 198 3.67 15.10 -3.42
CA ASP A 198 3.47 16.55 -3.32
C ASP A 198 2.82 17.12 -4.60
N PHE A 199 3.20 16.61 -5.78
CA PHE A 199 2.58 17.00 -7.05
C PHE A 199 1.10 16.61 -7.13
N GLY A 200 0.72 15.46 -6.57
CA GLY A 200 -0.68 15.01 -6.52
C GLY A 200 -1.58 15.92 -5.68
N ASP A 201 -1.03 16.47 -4.60
CA ASP A 201 -1.76 17.29 -3.63
C ASP A 201 -1.70 18.80 -3.96
N SER A 202 -0.77 19.22 -4.83
CA SER A 202 -0.56 20.62 -5.19
C SER A 202 -1.65 21.17 -6.11
N GLN A 203 -1.83 22.49 -6.06
CA GLN A 203 -2.73 23.26 -6.91
C GLN A 203 -1.93 24.19 -7.85
N ALA A 204 -2.58 24.69 -8.88
CA ALA A 204 -1.95 25.59 -9.87
C ALA A 204 -1.26 26.80 -9.19
N LYS A 205 -1.86 27.36 -8.13
CA LYS A 205 -1.28 28.48 -7.36
C LYS A 205 0.04 28.13 -6.68
N ASP A 206 0.29 26.83 -6.36
CA ASP A 206 1.49 26.41 -5.63
C ASP A 206 2.71 26.29 -6.57
N VAL A 207 2.46 26.15 -7.88
CA VAL A 207 3.48 25.95 -8.90
C VAL A 207 3.55 27.06 -9.97
N MET A 208 2.59 28.01 -9.96
CA MET A 208 2.57 29.12 -10.92
C MET A 208 3.67 30.13 -10.66
N VAL A 209 4.08 30.82 -11.73
CA VAL A 209 4.91 32.03 -11.61
C VAL A 209 4.01 33.19 -11.18
N PRO A 210 4.32 33.89 -10.08
CA PRO A 210 3.56 35.04 -9.66
C PRO A 210 3.55 36.17 -10.71
N ARG A 211 2.48 36.94 -10.79
CA ARG A 211 2.29 38.01 -11.77
C ARG A 211 3.47 38.98 -11.84
N ILE A 212 4.05 39.35 -10.72
CA ILE A 212 5.16 40.31 -10.63
C ILE A 212 6.46 39.78 -11.27
N ASP A 213 6.58 38.46 -11.41
CA ASP A 213 7.76 37.77 -11.96
C ASP A 213 7.50 37.25 -13.38
N MET A 214 6.33 37.55 -13.96
CA MET A 214 5.99 37.10 -15.31
C MET A 214 6.63 37.99 -16.36
N SER A 215 7.31 37.38 -17.33
CA SER A 215 7.76 38.05 -18.54
C SER A 215 6.63 38.10 -19.58
N LEU A 216 6.19 39.26 -19.94
CA LEU A 216 5.05 39.52 -20.82
C LEU A 216 5.48 40.34 -22.04
N ILE A 217 4.83 40.14 -23.18
CA ILE A 217 5.03 40.92 -24.41
C ILE A 217 3.80 41.78 -24.66
N ASN A 218 4.01 43.08 -24.96
CA ASN A 218 2.93 43.94 -25.43
C ASN A 218 2.55 43.54 -26.87
N VAL A 219 1.26 43.56 -27.18
CA VAL A 219 0.77 43.23 -28.53
C VAL A 219 1.29 44.20 -29.61
N ASP A 220 1.60 45.46 -29.25
CA ASP A 220 2.13 46.48 -30.10
C ASP A 220 3.67 46.55 -30.13
N ALA A 221 4.35 45.58 -29.48
CA ALA A 221 5.80 45.52 -29.45
C ALA A 221 6.40 45.31 -30.87
N THR A 222 7.52 45.98 -31.08
CA THR A 222 8.31 45.81 -32.32
C THR A 222 9.08 44.48 -32.31
N TYR A 223 9.54 44.05 -33.47
CA TYR A 223 10.34 42.84 -33.58
C TYR A 223 11.59 42.87 -32.69
N ASP A 224 12.28 44.03 -32.66
CA ASP A 224 13.51 44.18 -31.88
C ASP A 224 13.27 44.11 -30.40
N GLU A 225 12.16 44.67 -29.91
CA GLU A 225 11.74 44.57 -28.51
C GLU A 225 11.43 43.12 -28.11
N VAL A 226 10.75 42.35 -28.99
CA VAL A 226 10.46 40.92 -28.74
C VAL A 226 11.76 40.12 -28.70
N ILE A 227 12.69 40.37 -29.61
CA ILE A 227 13.99 39.68 -29.61
C ILE A 227 14.84 40.08 -28.43
N GLN A 228 14.76 41.33 -27.99
CA GLN A 228 15.45 41.77 -26.77
C GLN A 228 14.93 41.08 -25.53
N ALA A 229 13.62 40.98 -25.33
CA ALA A 229 13.01 40.22 -24.25
C ALA A 229 13.47 38.75 -24.26
N PHE A 230 13.54 38.13 -25.45
CA PHE A 230 14.04 36.76 -25.57
C PHE A 230 15.53 36.64 -25.20
N ARG A 231 16.36 37.61 -25.49
CA ARG A 231 17.79 37.60 -25.13
C ARG A 231 18.00 37.76 -23.63
N GLU A 232 17.14 38.55 -22.97
CA GLU A 232 17.23 38.81 -21.54
C GLU A 232 16.66 37.65 -20.69
N ASP A 233 15.50 37.14 -21.06
CA ASP A 233 14.74 36.17 -20.26
C ASP A 233 14.97 34.71 -20.68
N GLY A 234 15.23 34.47 -21.98
CA GLY A 234 15.49 33.14 -22.55
C GLY A 234 14.26 32.23 -22.67
N TYR A 235 13.05 32.73 -22.47
CA TYR A 235 11.84 31.92 -22.54
C TYR A 235 11.40 31.64 -23.96
N THR A 236 10.95 30.45 -24.25
CA THR A 236 10.45 30.05 -25.57
C THR A 236 9.03 30.54 -25.86
N ARG A 237 8.25 30.85 -24.80
CA ARG A 237 6.85 31.26 -24.88
C ARG A 237 6.58 32.41 -23.94
N TYR A 238 5.84 33.40 -24.45
CA TYR A 238 5.45 34.59 -23.70
C TYR A 238 3.93 34.76 -23.75
N PRO A 239 3.27 35.05 -22.64
CA PRO A 239 1.92 35.62 -22.69
C PRO A 239 1.98 37.01 -23.35
N VAL A 240 0.97 37.31 -24.16
CA VAL A 240 0.83 38.61 -24.84
C VAL A 240 -0.35 39.34 -24.26
N TYR A 241 -0.12 40.58 -23.86
CA TYR A 241 -1.16 41.43 -23.25
C TYR A 241 -1.51 42.62 -24.16
N GLU A 242 -2.74 43.12 -24.00
CA GLU A 242 -3.25 44.33 -24.64
C GLU A 242 -3.76 45.32 -23.60
N ASN A 243 -3.40 46.58 -23.70
CA ASN A 243 -3.73 47.70 -22.83
C ASN A 243 -3.23 47.53 -21.36
N SER A 244 -3.53 46.45 -20.71
CA SER A 244 -3.11 46.12 -19.35
C SER A 244 -2.49 44.73 -19.29
N THR A 245 -1.49 44.55 -18.41
CA THR A 245 -0.87 43.24 -18.13
C THR A 245 -1.86 42.18 -17.59
N ASP A 246 -3.06 42.62 -17.19
CA ASP A 246 -4.16 41.74 -16.78
C ASP A 246 -4.96 41.20 -17.98
N THR A 247 -4.83 41.83 -19.16
CA THR A 247 -5.60 41.44 -20.33
C THR A 247 -4.74 40.62 -21.26
N ILE A 248 -4.60 39.33 -20.98
CA ILE A 248 -3.85 38.40 -21.84
C ILE A 248 -4.73 37.99 -23.01
N ILE A 249 -4.30 38.34 -24.22
CA ILE A 249 -5.03 38.08 -25.48
C ILE A 249 -4.50 36.87 -26.24
N GLY A 250 -3.31 36.37 -25.89
CA GLY A 250 -2.69 35.25 -26.58
C GLY A 250 -1.36 34.84 -26.01
N THR A 251 -0.74 33.87 -26.63
CA THR A 251 0.65 33.45 -26.35
C THR A 251 1.48 33.52 -27.61
N LEU A 252 2.70 34.04 -27.48
CA LEU A 252 3.69 34.09 -28.57
C LEU A 252 4.70 32.97 -28.38
N ASN A 253 4.93 32.17 -29.42
CA ASN A 253 6.00 31.18 -29.43
C ASN A 253 7.18 31.73 -30.26
N MET A 254 8.34 31.89 -29.65
CA MET A 254 9.54 32.40 -30.30
C MET A 254 9.97 31.62 -31.56
N LYS A 255 9.65 30.31 -31.61
CA LYS A 255 9.91 29.48 -32.77
C LYS A 255 9.09 29.90 -34.03
N ASP A 256 7.90 30.48 -33.84
CA ASP A 256 7.06 30.91 -34.95
C ASP A 256 7.64 32.13 -35.64
N LEU A 257 8.45 32.93 -34.94
CA LEU A 257 9.17 34.08 -35.53
C LEU A 257 10.26 33.69 -36.56
N ILE A 258 10.73 32.44 -36.50
CA ILE A 258 11.69 31.91 -37.50
C ILE A 258 11.04 31.85 -38.88
N LEU A 259 9.73 31.66 -38.94
CA LEU A 259 8.95 31.57 -40.16
C LEU A 259 8.47 32.95 -40.70
N ARG A 260 8.90 34.04 -40.06
CA ARG A 260 8.57 35.41 -40.46
C ARG A 260 9.07 35.70 -41.88
N ASP A 261 8.22 36.33 -42.68
CA ASP A 261 8.60 36.92 -43.94
C ASP A 261 9.27 38.29 -43.67
N PRO A 262 10.57 38.48 -43.99
CA PRO A 262 11.29 39.73 -43.74
C PRO A 262 10.75 40.93 -44.50
N GLU A 263 10.04 40.70 -45.60
CA GLU A 263 9.50 41.77 -46.48
C GLU A 263 8.17 42.32 -45.94
N LYS A 264 7.51 41.62 -44.98
CA LYS A 264 6.28 42.09 -44.39
C LYS A 264 6.50 42.88 -43.11
N THR A 265 5.64 43.86 -42.89
CA THR A 265 5.60 44.61 -41.61
C THR A 265 5.33 43.63 -40.48
N PHE A 266 6.17 43.64 -39.45
CA PHE A 266 6.00 42.79 -38.29
C PHE A 266 4.82 43.27 -37.45
N SER A 267 3.98 42.30 -37.04
CA SER A 267 2.97 42.49 -36.00
C SER A 267 2.92 41.25 -35.10
N VAL A 268 2.95 41.46 -33.79
CA VAL A 268 2.82 40.35 -32.81
C VAL A 268 1.49 39.61 -32.98
N ARG A 269 0.43 40.31 -33.43
CA ARG A 269 -0.90 39.75 -33.69
C ARG A 269 -0.90 38.60 -34.69
N ASP A 270 -0.01 38.64 -35.66
CA ASP A 270 0.06 37.63 -36.74
C ASP A 270 0.61 36.29 -36.25
N PHE A 271 1.26 36.27 -35.06
CA PHE A 271 1.88 35.10 -34.43
C PHE A 271 1.19 34.67 -33.16
N LEU A 272 0.05 35.26 -32.80
CA LEU A 272 -0.69 34.92 -31.60
C LEU A 272 -1.31 33.51 -31.72
N ARG A 273 -1.14 32.74 -30.64
CA ARG A 273 -1.86 31.50 -30.40
C ARG A 273 -2.89 31.71 -29.31
N ASN A 274 -3.99 30.97 -29.36
CA ASN A 274 -5.02 31.06 -28.34
C ASN A 274 -4.45 30.72 -26.95
N PRO A 275 -4.68 31.55 -25.94
CA PRO A 275 -4.24 31.27 -24.58
C PRO A 275 -5.09 30.18 -23.97
N TYR A 276 -4.48 29.35 -23.16
CA TYR A 276 -5.20 28.37 -22.33
C TYR A 276 -5.31 28.93 -20.92
N PHE A 277 -6.55 29.10 -20.43
CA PHE A 277 -6.82 29.63 -19.10
C PHE A 277 -7.21 28.52 -18.14
N THR A 278 -6.75 28.64 -16.90
CA THR A 278 -7.11 27.78 -15.77
C THR A 278 -7.32 28.64 -14.53
N TYR A 279 -7.73 28.01 -13.43
CA TYR A 279 -7.96 28.70 -12.16
C TYR A 279 -6.95 28.25 -11.09
N GLU A 280 -6.73 29.08 -10.07
CA GLU A 280 -5.69 28.90 -9.06
C GLU A 280 -5.82 27.61 -8.22
N TYR A 281 -7.04 27.15 -7.97
CA TYR A 281 -7.31 25.92 -7.19
C TYR A 281 -7.37 24.63 -8.04
N LYS A 282 -7.04 24.70 -9.31
CA LYS A 282 -6.96 23.53 -10.18
C LYS A 282 -5.83 22.62 -9.71
N GLY A 283 -6.12 21.32 -9.50
CA GLY A 283 -5.09 20.34 -9.16
C GLY A 283 -4.00 20.26 -10.24
N THR A 284 -2.73 20.22 -9.84
CA THR A 284 -1.59 20.19 -10.78
C THR A 284 -1.60 18.96 -11.67
N ALA A 285 -2.01 17.80 -11.15
CA ALA A 285 -2.13 16.57 -11.92
C ALA A 285 -3.18 16.69 -13.04
N ASP A 286 -4.36 17.23 -12.73
CA ASP A 286 -5.44 17.46 -13.71
C ASP A 286 -5.02 18.50 -14.74
N LEU A 287 -4.40 19.60 -14.28
CA LEU A 287 -3.90 20.65 -15.18
C LEU A 287 -2.86 20.07 -16.16
N LEU A 288 -1.95 19.24 -15.71
CA LEU A 288 -0.95 18.61 -16.58
C LEU A 288 -1.62 17.69 -17.62
N MET A 289 -2.65 16.94 -17.23
CA MET A 289 -3.39 16.08 -18.18
C MET A 289 -4.11 16.90 -19.23
N GLU A 290 -4.80 17.98 -18.84
CA GLU A 290 -5.47 18.88 -19.77
C GLU A 290 -4.48 19.58 -20.70
N MET A 291 -3.35 20.08 -20.18
CA MET A 291 -2.31 20.69 -21.01
C MET A 291 -1.75 19.72 -22.06
N LYS A 292 -1.63 18.43 -21.71
CA LYS A 292 -1.22 17.38 -22.67
C LYS A 292 -2.31 17.11 -23.72
N GLU A 293 -3.58 17.01 -23.29
CA GLU A 293 -4.71 16.75 -24.17
C GLU A 293 -4.88 17.86 -25.22
N TYR A 294 -4.78 19.12 -24.79
CA TYR A 294 -4.88 20.28 -25.69
C TYR A 294 -3.55 20.64 -26.36
N ALA A 295 -2.49 19.87 -26.14
CA ALA A 295 -1.15 20.12 -26.68
C ALA A 295 -0.61 21.53 -26.38
N VAL A 296 -0.97 22.10 -25.22
CA VAL A 296 -0.51 23.42 -24.76
C VAL A 296 0.62 23.26 -23.74
N ASN A 297 1.58 24.18 -23.79
CA ASN A 297 2.76 24.16 -22.90
C ASN A 297 2.84 25.40 -21.98
N LEU A 298 1.85 26.26 -22.05
CA LEU A 298 1.70 27.45 -21.21
C LEU A 298 0.24 27.59 -20.86
N ALA A 299 -0.08 27.68 -19.58
CA ALA A 299 -1.42 27.96 -19.05
C ALA A 299 -1.39 29.28 -18.29
N ILE A 300 -2.41 30.09 -18.48
CA ILE A 300 -2.61 31.34 -17.74
C ILE A 300 -3.53 31.05 -16.57
N VAL A 301 -3.03 31.27 -15.36
CA VAL A 301 -3.82 31.07 -14.13
C VAL A 301 -4.61 32.34 -13.84
N LEU A 302 -5.92 32.19 -13.71
CA LEU A 302 -6.82 33.29 -13.34
C LEU A 302 -7.08 33.24 -11.84
N ASP A 303 -6.94 34.39 -11.19
CA ASP A 303 -7.40 34.59 -9.82
C ASP A 303 -8.93 34.72 -9.82
N LEU A 304 -9.61 33.85 -9.06
CA LEU A 304 -11.08 33.88 -8.94
C LEU A 304 -11.62 35.17 -8.32
N SER A 305 -10.81 35.93 -7.61
CA SER A 305 -11.19 37.24 -7.06
C SER A 305 -11.39 38.29 -8.16
N LEU A 306 -10.80 38.10 -9.34
CA LEU A 306 -10.92 38.99 -10.49
C LEU A 306 -12.11 38.66 -11.41
N ILE A 307 -12.73 37.50 -11.27
CA ILE A 307 -13.87 37.06 -12.10
C ILE A 307 -15.16 37.87 -11.80
N HIS A 308 -15.26 38.51 -10.65
CA HIS A 308 -16.42 39.34 -10.30
C HIS A 308 -16.47 40.71 -10.99
N ILE A 309 -15.52 41.08 -11.83
CA ILE A 309 -15.44 42.41 -12.47
C ILE A 309 -15.82 42.39 -13.98
N SER A 310 -15.93 41.21 -14.60
CA SER A 310 -16.39 41.10 -16.00
C SER A 310 -17.76 40.41 -16.06
N GLU A 311 -18.85 41.18 -16.16
CA GLU A 311 -20.13 40.67 -16.61
C GLU A 311 -19.98 39.93 -17.97
N PRO A 312 -20.60 38.75 -18.14
CA PRO A 312 -20.59 38.10 -19.46
C PRO A 312 -21.39 38.93 -20.44
N THR A 313 -20.72 39.57 -21.37
CA THR A 313 -21.36 40.21 -22.52
C THR A 313 -22.10 39.10 -23.27
N ARG A 314 -23.44 39.11 -23.18
CA ARG A 314 -24.32 38.24 -23.94
C ARG A 314 -24.02 38.40 -25.42
N LEU A 315 -23.47 37.37 -26.04
CA LEU A 315 -23.52 37.19 -27.48
C LEU A 315 -25.01 37.03 -27.88
N ARG A 316 -25.49 37.99 -28.66
CA ARG A 316 -26.71 37.88 -29.48
C ARG A 316 -26.38 37.20 -30.79
#